data_4228c92f3b288c7fae55269318cdd57d
#
_entry.id   4228c92f3b288c7fae55269318cdd57d
#
_cell.length_a   1.000
_cell.length_b   1.000
_cell.length_c   1.000
_cell.angle_alpha   90.00
_cell.angle_beta   90.00
_cell.angle_gamma   90.00
#
_symmetry.space_group_name_H-M   'P 1'
#
loop_
_entity.id
_entity.type
_entity.pdbx_description
1 polymer ?
#
loop_
_entity_poly.entity_id
_entity_poly.type
_entity_poly.pdbx_seq_one_letter_code
_entity_poly.pdbx_strand_id
1 'polypeptide(L)'
;DGTSYKSSFFNFSSMSGIDYLKEILNNKAYWSVWSKFHKRELLLNDPMEIYPNICFGEDVIWSVQLLLRSKKVVSIEYVILDYNIRNLSLSHSCNFDEGKFANFEFYRSWLELYLAQKGVIDFMKKDLAFFHIRNTFQKIVWRKIRNLKKDMDRIIQDLRCFPELKQSMSKRELRVVSAFRFSMLWGNLRLKYYIQKG
;
A
#
# COMPACT_ATOMS: atom_id res chain seq x y z
N ASP A 1 -20.91 -14.04 17.61
CA ASP A 1 -20.65 -15.09 16.62
C ASP A 1 -19.14 -15.17 16.42
N GLY A 2 -18.52 -16.23 16.99
CA GLY A 2 -17.09 -16.47 16.88
C GLY A 2 -16.72 -17.11 15.55
N THR A 3 -16.93 -16.41 14.44
CA THR A 3 -16.45 -16.87 13.12
C THR A 3 -14.97 -16.58 13.01
N SER A 4 -14.15 -17.63 13.04
CA SER A 4 -12.72 -17.50 12.74
C SER A 4 -12.50 -17.61 11.22
N TYR A 5 -11.82 -16.59 10.66
CA TYR A 5 -11.36 -16.64 9.28
C TYR A 5 -9.88 -17.03 9.26
N LYS A 6 -9.57 -18.11 8.55
CA LYS A 6 -8.18 -18.44 8.28
C LYS A 6 -7.71 -17.56 7.14
N SER A 7 -6.80 -16.61 7.39
CA SER A 7 -6.19 -15.83 6.31
C SER A 7 -5.37 -16.77 5.42
N SER A 8 -5.41 -16.56 4.11
CA SER A 8 -4.50 -17.22 3.18
C SER A 8 -3.08 -16.79 3.47
N PHE A 9 -2.20 -17.72 3.83
CA PHE A 9 -0.79 -17.43 4.05
C PHE A 9 -0.08 -17.29 2.70
N PHE A 10 0.69 -16.21 2.57
CA PHE A 10 1.70 -16.11 1.52
C PHE A 10 2.86 -17.01 1.93
N ASN A 11 2.85 -18.24 1.41
CA ASN A 11 3.86 -19.25 1.76
C ASN A 11 5.04 -19.20 0.80
N PHE A 12 6.25 -19.16 1.33
CA PHE A 12 7.51 -19.15 0.60
C PHE A 12 8.62 -19.72 1.48
N SER A 13 9.65 -20.31 0.88
CA SER A 13 10.76 -20.88 1.65
C SER A 13 11.67 -19.79 2.23
N SER A 14 12.17 -18.91 1.39
CA SER A 14 12.92 -17.71 1.79
C SER A 14 13.06 -16.73 0.64
N MET A 15 13.21 -15.45 0.97
CA MET A 15 13.54 -14.39 0.01
C MET A 15 14.30 -13.26 0.70
N SER A 16 14.82 -12.29 -0.05
CA SER A 16 15.39 -11.07 0.53
C SER A 16 14.29 -10.17 1.10
N GLY A 17 14.64 -9.27 2.02
CA GLY A 17 13.68 -8.28 2.53
C GLY A 17 13.16 -7.36 1.42
N ILE A 18 14.00 -7.03 0.43
CA ILE A 18 13.60 -6.25 -0.75
C ILE A 18 12.56 -6.99 -1.58
N ASP A 19 12.74 -8.29 -1.82
CA ASP A 19 11.77 -9.06 -2.59
C ASP A 19 10.47 -9.24 -1.83
N TYR A 20 10.53 -9.43 -0.51
CA TYR A 20 9.33 -9.47 0.31
C TYR A 20 8.58 -8.12 0.33
N LEU A 21 9.31 -7.00 0.32
CA LEU A 21 8.69 -5.67 0.18
C LEU A 21 7.97 -5.51 -1.16
N LYS A 22 8.51 -6.03 -2.27
CA LYS A 22 7.80 -6.05 -3.56
C LYS A 22 6.49 -6.84 -3.47
N GLU A 23 6.49 -8.00 -2.79
CA GLU A 23 5.27 -8.78 -2.61
C GLU A 23 4.21 -8.01 -1.79
N ILE A 24 4.63 -7.24 -0.78
CA ILE A 24 3.72 -6.35 -0.04
C ILE A 24 3.19 -5.23 -0.94
N LEU A 25 4.05 -4.55 -1.70
CA LEU A 25 3.65 -3.49 -2.64
C LEU A 25 2.63 -3.99 -3.68
N ASN A 26 2.73 -5.26 -4.05
CA ASN A 26 1.81 -5.94 -4.97
C ASN A 26 0.57 -6.56 -4.28
N ASN A 27 0.30 -6.23 -3.02
CA ASN A 27 -0.82 -6.74 -2.23
C ASN A 27 -0.86 -8.28 -2.05
N LYS A 28 0.28 -8.94 -2.14
CA LYS A 28 0.40 -10.39 -1.92
C LYS A 28 0.80 -10.73 -0.48
N ALA A 29 1.33 -9.77 0.25
CA ALA A 29 1.70 -9.89 1.66
C ALA A 29 1.23 -8.66 2.44
N TYR A 30 1.23 -8.72 3.78
CA TYR A 30 0.66 -7.70 4.64
C TYR A 30 1.71 -6.72 5.16
N TRP A 31 1.32 -5.45 5.30
CA TRP A 31 2.12 -4.42 5.97
C TRP A 31 2.29 -4.67 7.46
N SER A 32 1.31 -5.33 8.10
CA SER A 32 1.22 -5.49 9.55
C SER A 32 2.53 -5.94 10.20
N VAL A 33 3.03 -5.14 11.15
CA VAL A 33 4.26 -5.46 11.91
C VAL A 33 4.02 -6.63 12.86
N TRP A 34 2.82 -6.71 13.46
CA TRP A 34 2.43 -7.77 14.40
C TRP A 34 2.41 -9.18 13.77
N SER A 35 2.34 -9.28 12.44
CA SER A 35 2.39 -10.57 11.74
C SER A 35 3.80 -11.08 11.48
N LYS A 36 4.83 -10.42 12.00
CA LYS A 36 6.23 -10.68 11.69
C LYS A 36 7.08 -10.76 12.95
N PHE A 37 7.97 -11.73 13.03
CA PHE A 37 9.04 -11.75 14.01
C PHE A 37 10.31 -11.13 13.42
N HIS A 38 10.95 -10.28 14.20
CA HIS A 38 12.14 -9.57 13.81
C HIS A 38 13.30 -9.91 14.74
N LYS A 39 14.49 -10.11 14.18
CA LYS A 39 15.70 -10.17 15.00
C LYS A 39 15.94 -8.82 15.66
N ARG A 40 16.21 -8.81 16.95
CA ARG A 40 16.48 -7.60 17.73
C ARG A 40 17.59 -6.74 17.13
N GLU A 41 18.61 -7.36 16.53
CA GLU A 41 19.72 -6.68 15.88
C GLU A 41 19.29 -5.69 14.78
N LEU A 42 18.19 -5.99 14.06
CA LEU A 42 17.65 -5.10 13.04
C LEU A 42 17.14 -3.76 13.59
N LEU A 43 16.85 -3.71 14.90
CA LEU A 43 16.36 -2.52 15.59
C LEU A 43 17.49 -1.75 16.29
N LEU A 44 18.55 -2.45 16.70
CA LEU A 44 19.62 -1.86 17.52
C LEU A 44 20.74 -1.22 16.70
N ASN A 45 21.08 -1.81 15.55
CA ASN A 45 22.27 -1.42 14.77
C ASN A 45 22.07 -0.15 13.93
N ASP A 46 20.83 0.23 13.67
CA ASP A 46 20.48 1.44 12.90
C ASP A 46 19.15 1.98 13.46
N PRO A 47 19.11 3.17 14.06
CA PRO A 47 17.89 3.72 14.64
C PRO A 47 16.77 3.81 13.61
N MET A 48 15.56 3.44 14.03
CA MET A 48 14.36 3.55 13.22
C MET A 48 13.86 4.99 13.21
N GLU A 49 13.44 5.48 12.05
CA GLU A 49 12.66 6.71 12.00
C GLU A 49 11.28 6.45 12.65
N ILE A 50 10.96 7.25 13.65
CA ILE A 50 9.70 7.16 14.40
C ILE A 50 8.93 8.47 14.23
N TYR A 51 7.67 8.36 13.86
CA TYR A 51 6.77 9.50 13.67
C TYR A 51 5.61 9.40 14.67
N PRO A 52 5.71 10.02 15.85
CA PRO A 52 4.76 9.82 16.96
C PRO A 52 3.33 10.28 16.65
N ASN A 53 3.15 11.15 15.65
CA ASN A 53 1.83 11.67 15.28
C ASN A 53 1.15 10.85 14.16
N ILE A 54 1.73 9.72 13.76
CA ILE A 54 1.14 8.85 12.75
C ILE A 54 0.41 7.71 13.44
N CYS A 55 -0.92 7.72 13.31
CA CYS A 55 -1.81 6.68 13.82
C CYS A 55 -2.45 5.83 12.70
N PHE A 56 -2.07 6.06 11.45
CA PHE A 56 -2.52 5.31 10.29
C PHE A 56 -1.39 5.18 9.27
N GLY A 57 -1.02 3.93 8.94
CA GLY A 57 0.09 3.64 8.02
C GLY A 57 1.47 3.59 8.69
N GLU A 58 1.54 3.60 10.03
CA GLU A 58 2.75 3.34 10.80
C GLU A 58 3.38 2.00 10.46
N ASP A 59 2.56 0.98 10.21
CA ASP A 59 3.00 -0.35 9.77
C ASP A 59 3.78 -0.30 8.44
N VAL A 60 3.43 0.62 7.53
CA VAL A 60 4.16 0.83 6.28
C VAL A 60 5.57 1.32 6.58
N ILE A 61 5.69 2.35 7.41
CA ILE A 61 6.97 2.98 7.78
C ILE A 61 7.89 1.98 8.48
N TRP A 62 7.35 1.24 9.46
CA TRP A 62 8.09 0.22 10.18
C TRP A 62 8.52 -0.94 9.27
N SER A 63 7.58 -1.51 8.50
CA SER A 63 7.85 -2.67 7.65
C SER A 63 8.90 -2.36 6.59
N VAL A 64 8.84 -1.19 5.94
CA VAL A 64 9.84 -0.80 4.94
C VAL A 64 11.24 -0.75 5.53
N GLN A 65 11.40 -0.08 6.67
CA GLN A 65 12.70 0.06 7.33
C GLN A 65 13.27 -1.30 7.75
N LEU A 66 12.45 -2.17 8.34
CA LEU A 66 12.86 -3.50 8.77
C LEU A 66 13.24 -4.40 7.58
N LEU A 67 12.43 -4.36 6.52
CA LEU A 67 12.67 -5.21 5.35
C LEU A 67 13.91 -4.80 4.57
N LEU A 68 14.19 -3.51 4.43
CA LEU A 68 15.42 -3.05 3.78
C LEU A 68 16.69 -3.44 4.56
N ARG A 69 16.60 -3.70 5.86
CA ARG A 69 17.69 -4.21 6.71
C ARG A 69 17.78 -5.73 6.70
N SER A 70 16.71 -6.41 6.25
CA SER A 70 16.61 -7.87 6.32
C SER A 70 17.26 -8.53 5.13
N LYS A 71 18.36 -9.23 5.34
CA LYS A 71 19.03 -10.02 4.30
C LYS A 71 18.19 -11.24 3.88
N LYS A 72 17.44 -11.80 4.83
CA LYS A 72 16.64 -13.02 4.62
C LYS A 72 15.34 -12.93 5.39
N VAL A 73 14.24 -13.21 4.72
CA VAL A 73 12.88 -13.39 5.27
C VAL A 73 12.47 -14.81 4.99
N VAL A 74 11.82 -15.47 5.93
CA VAL A 74 11.28 -16.84 5.81
C VAL A 74 9.82 -16.86 6.24
N SER A 75 9.04 -17.69 5.60
CA SER A 75 7.67 -18.00 6.03
C SER A 75 7.69 -19.09 7.11
N ILE A 76 6.76 -18.98 8.06
CA ILE A 76 6.51 -20.04 9.05
C ILE A 76 5.04 -20.45 8.96
N GLU A 77 4.75 -21.75 8.97
CA GLU A 77 3.39 -22.29 8.79
C GLU A 77 2.62 -22.46 10.12
N TYR A 78 2.98 -21.70 11.14
CA TYR A 78 2.30 -21.76 12.44
C TYR A 78 1.38 -20.58 12.63
N VAL A 79 0.22 -20.83 13.25
CA VAL A 79 -0.64 -19.76 13.78
C VAL A 79 0.04 -19.22 15.03
N ILE A 80 0.52 -18.00 14.95
CA ILE A 80 1.26 -17.34 16.05
C ILE A 80 0.43 -16.27 16.75
N LEU A 81 -0.71 -15.90 16.18
CA LEU A 81 -1.57 -14.84 16.70
C LEU A 81 -3.02 -15.08 16.30
N ASP A 82 -3.91 -14.93 17.27
CA ASP A 82 -5.35 -14.78 17.04
C ASP A 82 -5.73 -13.31 17.03
N TYR A 83 -6.11 -12.81 15.85
CA TYR A 83 -6.47 -11.40 15.68
C TYR A 83 -7.97 -11.19 15.94
N ASN A 84 -8.31 -10.61 17.09
CA ASN A 84 -9.68 -10.29 17.45
C ASN A 84 -10.14 -9.00 16.79
N ILE A 85 -11.09 -9.08 15.88
CA ILE A 85 -11.70 -7.90 15.24
C ILE A 85 -12.71 -7.28 16.23
N ARG A 86 -12.46 -6.04 16.61
CA ARG A 86 -13.38 -5.26 17.47
C ARG A 86 -13.97 -4.11 16.65
N ASN A 87 -15.27 -3.83 16.85
CA ASN A 87 -15.98 -2.76 16.13
C ASN A 87 -15.39 -1.36 16.35
N LEU A 88 -14.65 -1.16 17.45
CA LEU A 88 -13.99 0.12 17.80
C LEU A 88 -12.48 0.12 17.44
N SER A 89 -11.99 -0.86 16.68
CA SER A 89 -10.61 -0.88 16.23
C SER A 89 -10.32 0.29 15.29
N LEU A 90 -9.14 0.91 15.40
CA LEU A 90 -8.71 2.03 14.55
C LEU A 90 -8.77 1.70 13.06
N SER A 91 -8.46 0.45 12.70
CA SER A 91 -8.51 -0.04 11.33
C SER A 91 -9.92 -0.29 10.80
N HIS A 92 -10.90 -0.51 11.70
CA HIS A 92 -12.30 -0.77 11.36
C HIS A 92 -13.24 0.41 11.67
N SER A 93 -12.73 1.52 12.25
CA SER A 93 -13.55 2.71 12.43
C SER A 93 -14.00 3.23 11.06
N CYS A 94 -15.32 3.29 10.86
CA CYS A 94 -15.96 3.66 9.59
C CYS A 94 -15.59 5.08 9.11
N ASN A 95 -15.02 5.92 9.99
CA ASN A 95 -14.66 7.29 9.65
C ASN A 95 -13.20 7.39 9.25
N PHE A 96 -12.95 7.43 7.95
CA PHE A 96 -11.68 7.85 7.40
C PHE A 96 -11.62 9.39 7.44
N ASP A 97 -11.19 9.91 8.59
CA ASP A 97 -11.12 11.35 8.86
C ASP A 97 -9.96 12.05 8.12
N GLU A 98 -9.86 13.37 8.27
CA GLU A 98 -8.79 14.16 7.64
C GLU A 98 -7.41 13.83 8.23
N GLY A 99 -7.31 13.43 9.50
CA GLY A 99 -6.06 13.01 10.13
C GLY A 99 -5.51 11.73 9.51
N LYS A 100 -6.35 10.70 9.36
CA LYS A 100 -5.98 9.46 8.65
C LYS A 100 -5.62 9.72 7.20
N PHE A 101 -6.33 10.64 6.54
CA PHE A 101 -6.00 11.02 5.17
C PHE A 101 -4.66 11.73 5.07
N ALA A 102 -4.33 12.64 6.00
CA ALA A 102 -3.03 13.28 6.07
C ALA A 102 -1.90 12.25 6.29
N ASN A 103 -2.10 11.29 7.20
CA ASN A 103 -1.16 10.19 7.42
C ASN A 103 -0.98 9.32 6.16
N PHE A 104 -2.07 9.04 5.43
CA PHE A 104 -2.04 8.30 4.17
C PHE A 104 -1.19 9.00 3.10
N GLU A 105 -1.39 10.30 2.88
CA GLU A 105 -0.59 11.09 1.95
C GLU A 105 0.88 11.19 2.40
N PHE A 106 1.11 11.30 3.72
CA PHE A 106 2.45 11.34 4.29
C PHE A 106 3.22 10.05 4.00
N TYR A 107 2.71 8.88 4.39
CA TYR A 107 3.48 7.64 4.22
C TYR A 107 3.70 7.28 2.74
N ARG A 108 2.79 7.65 1.85
CA ARG A 108 3.00 7.48 0.39
C ARG A 108 4.21 8.26 -0.11
N SER A 109 4.30 9.53 0.30
CA SER A 109 5.42 10.41 -0.09
C SER A 109 6.72 9.98 0.59
N TRP A 110 6.64 9.65 1.87
CA TRP A 110 7.77 9.15 2.65
C TRP A 110 8.36 7.88 2.05
N LEU A 111 7.52 6.93 1.65
CA LEU A 111 7.96 5.66 1.06
C LEU A 111 8.87 5.87 -0.15
N GLU A 112 8.47 6.72 -1.09
CA GLU A 112 9.29 7.00 -2.27
C GLU A 112 10.60 7.68 -1.94
N LEU A 113 10.55 8.70 -1.08
CA LEU A 113 11.75 9.42 -0.64
C LEU A 113 12.71 8.48 0.08
N TYR A 114 12.19 7.65 0.97
CA TYR A 114 13.02 6.70 1.72
C TYR A 114 13.67 5.65 0.82
N LEU A 115 12.92 5.06 -0.12
CA LEU A 115 13.47 4.11 -1.09
C LEU A 115 14.52 4.76 -2.01
N ALA A 116 14.33 6.03 -2.38
CA ALA A 116 15.31 6.79 -3.14
C ALA A 116 16.59 7.05 -2.33
N GLN A 117 16.47 7.48 -1.08
CA GLN A 117 17.60 7.68 -0.17
C GLN A 117 18.40 6.39 0.07
N LYS A 118 17.71 5.24 0.13
CA LYS A 118 18.36 3.93 0.26
C LYS A 118 18.91 3.37 -1.06
N GLY A 119 18.74 4.09 -2.18
CA GLY A 119 19.25 3.68 -3.51
C GLY A 119 18.55 2.48 -4.14
N VAL A 120 17.35 2.11 -3.66
CA VAL A 120 16.64 0.91 -4.10
C VAL A 120 15.39 1.20 -4.95
N ILE A 121 15.03 2.46 -5.13
CA ILE A 121 13.80 2.86 -5.83
C ILE A 121 13.74 2.32 -7.27
N ASP A 122 14.87 2.30 -7.96
CA ASP A 122 14.93 1.85 -9.37
C ASP A 122 14.54 0.38 -9.53
N PHE A 123 14.84 -0.44 -8.53
CA PHE A 123 14.49 -1.87 -8.52
C PHE A 123 13.02 -2.14 -8.20
N MET A 124 12.26 -1.09 -7.79
CA MET A 124 10.88 -1.19 -7.33
C MET A 124 9.90 -0.33 -8.14
N LYS A 125 10.33 0.31 -9.23
CA LYS A 125 9.49 1.25 -10.00
C LYS A 125 8.14 0.67 -10.40
N LYS A 126 8.14 -0.57 -10.87
CA LYS A 126 6.91 -1.25 -11.28
C LYS A 126 5.99 -1.54 -10.08
N ASP A 127 6.57 -2.02 -8.97
CA ASP A 127 5.84 -2.37 -7.76
C ASP A 127 5.25 -1.11 -7.11
N LEU A 128 6.01 -0.01 -7.11
CA LEU A 128 5.53 1.30 -6.70
C LEU A 128 4.39 1.81 -7.59
N ALA A 129 4.51 1.63 -8.91
CA ALA A 129 3.45 2.00 -9.85
C ALA A 129 2.15 1.25 -9.52
N PHE A 130 2.22 -0.07 -9.29
CA PHE A 130 1.07 -0.85 -8.84
C PHE A 130 0.50 -0.33 -7.52
N PHE A 131 1.35 -0.11 -6.52
CA PHE A 131 0.96 0.44 -5.21
C PHE A 131 0.25 1.79 -5.35
N HIS A 132 0.76 2.69 -6.21
CA HIS A 132 0.12 3.99 -6.47
C HIS A 132 -1.24 3.85 -7.13
N ILE A 133 -1.37 2.98 -8.11
CA ILE A 133 -2.67 2.71 -8.75
C ILE A 133 -3.69 2.27 -7.70
N ARG A 134 -3.35 1.27 -6.87
CA ARG A 134 -4.26 0.74 -5.84
C ARG A 134 -4.63 1.81 -4.80
N ASN A 135 -3.64 2.57 -4.31
CA ASN A 135 -3.89 3.63 -3.35
C ASN A 135 -4.71 4.79 -3.92
N THR A 136 -4.53 5.16 -5.19
CA THR A 136 -5.33 6.19 -5.82
C THR A 136 -6.80 5.76 -5.91
N PHE A 137 -7.08 4.52 -6.31
CA PHE A 137 -8.45 4.02 -6.33
C PHE A 137 -9.04 3.87 -4.93
N GLN A 138 -8.22 3.54 -3.93
CA GLN A 138 -8.64 3.54 -2.52
C GLN A 138 -9.06 4.94 -2.04
N LYS A 139 -8.31 6.00 -2.39
CA LYS A 139 -8.71 7.40 -2.12
C LYS A 139 -10.09 7.72 -2.72
N ILE A 140 -10.34 7.25 -3.94
CA ILE A 140 -11.63 7.45 -4.60
C ILE A 140 -12.75 6.76 -3.83
N VAL A 141 -12.56 5.54 -3.37
CA VAL A 141 -13.51 4.81 -2.52
C VAL A 141 -13.80 5.58 -1.23
N TRP A 142 -12.79 6.14 -0.60
CA TRP A 142 -12.94 6.98 0.60
C TRP A 142 -13.49 8.39 0.30
N ARG A 143 -13.79 8.72 -0.98
CA ARG A 143 -14.22 10.05 -1.43
C ARG A 143 -13.23 11.17 -1.11
N LYS A 144 -11.95 10.86 -0.95
CA LYS A 144 -10.85 11.79 -0.71
C LYS A 144 -10.12 12.08 -2.03
N ILE A 145 -10.70 12.96 -2.84
CA ILE A 145 -10.25 13.24 -4.22
C ILE A 145 -9.26 14.41 -4.35
N ARG A 146 -8.69 14.89 -3.22
CA ARG A 146 -7.64 15.92 -3.27
C ARG A 146 -6.45 15.42 -4.11
N ASN A 147 -5.90 16.31 -4.93
CA ASN A 147 -4.77 16.02 -5.83
C ASN A 147 -5.04 14.91 -6.88
N LEU A 148 -6.29 14.53 -7.11
CA LEU A 148 -6.63 13.42 -8.00
C LEU A 148 -6.08 13.59 -9.42
N LYS A 149 -6.00 14.83 -9.93
CA LYS A 149 -5.39 15.10 -11.25
C LYS A 149 -3.96 14.60 -11.29
N LYS A 150 -3.15 14.99 -10.29
CA LYS A 150 -1.74 14.58 -10.18
C LYS A 150 -1.61 13.05 -10.08
N ASP A 151 -2.47 12.41 -9.28
CA ASP A 151 -2.49 10.94 -9.16
C ASP A 151 -2.85 10.27 -10.49
N MET A 152 -3.83 10.80 -11.23
CA MET A 152 -4.23 10.25 -12.54
C MET A 152 -3.18 10.46 -13.62
N ASP A 153 -2.54 11.64 -13.66
CA ASP A 153 -1.44 11.91 -14.59
C ASP A 153 -0.28 10.93 -14.35
N ARG A 154 0.01 10.64 -13.09
CA ARG A 154 1.01 9.64 -12.71
C ARG A 154 0.60 8.23 -13.14
N ILE A 155 -0.62 7.79 -12.87
CA ILE A 155 -1.12 6.47 -13.32
C ILE A 155 -0.99 6.34 -14.84
N ILE A 156 -1.34 7.38 -15.58
CA ILE A 156 -1.21 7.38 -17.04
C ILE A 156 0.25 7.19 -17.46
N GLN A 157 1.18 7.85 -16.78
CA GLN A 157 2.62 7.69 -17.02
C GLN A 157 3.10 6.28 -16.66
N ASP A 158 2.72 5.78 -15.50
CA ASP A 158 3.07 4.44 -15.01
C ASP A 158 2.58 3.36 -15.98
N LEU A 159 1.35 3.48 -16.50
CA LEU A 159 0.78 2.54 -17.48
C LEU A 159 1.42 2.65 -18.88
N ARG A 160 2.15 3.72 -19.17
CA ARG A 160 3.01 3.79 -20.38
C ARG A 160 4.32 3.04 -20.19
N CYS A 161 4.93 3.18 -18.99
CA CYS A 161 6.16 2.49 -18.65
C CYS A 161 5.96 0.99 -18.38
N PHE A 162 4.82 0.62 -17.77
CA PHE A 162 4.47 -0.73 -17.33
C PHE A 162 3.06 -1.12 -17.83
N PRO A 163 2.87 -1.35 -19.13
CA PRO A 163 1.54 -1.58 -19.71
C PRO A 163 0.86 -2.86 -19.21
N GLU A 164 1.62 -3.83 -18.70
CA GLU A 164 1.10 -5.05 -18.09
C GLU A 164 0.29 -4.81 -16.81
N LEU A 165 0.51 -3.69 -16.11
CA LEU A 165 -0.27 -3.31 -14.91
C LEU A 165 -1.77 -3.11 -15.22
N LYS A 166 -2.14 -2.91 -16.48
CA LYS A 166 -3.55 -2.88 -16.89
C LYS A 166 -4.29 -4.18 -16.57
N GLN A 167 -3.58 -5.32 -16.55
CA GLN A 167 -4.18 -6.63 -16.24
C GLN A 167 -4.63 -6.73 -14.80
N SER A 168 -4.01 -5.96 -13.89
CA SER A 168 -4.38 -5.90 -12.48
C SER A 168 -5.53 -4.93 -12.17
N MET A 169 -5.99 -4.19 -13.17
CA MET A 169 -7.04 -3.18 -13.04
C MET A 169 -8.39 -3.72 -13.52
N SER A 170 -9.45 -3.34 -12.83
CA SER A 170 -10.81 -3.64 -13.29
C SER A 170 -11.15 -2.84 -14.56
N LYS A 171 -12.09 -3.36 -15.34
CA LYS A 171 -12.63 -2.64 -16.52
C LYS A 171 -13.17 -1.24 -16.17
N ARG A 172 -13.70 -1.07 -14.94
CA ARG A 172 -14.21 0.24 -14.45
C ARG A 172 -13.07 1.21 -14.19
N GLU A 173 -12.00 0.77 -13.52
CA GLU A 173 -10.81 1.58 -13.26
C GLU A 173 -10.14 2.02 -14.57
N LEU A 174 -9.97 1.11 -15.51
CA LEU A 174 -9.40 1.42 -16.83
C LEU A 174 -10.22 2.48 -17.59
N ARG A 175 -11.56 2.42 -17.50
CA ARG A 175 -12.43 3.43 -18.11
C ARG A 175 -12.27 4.81 -17.46
N VAL A 176 -12.06 4.88 -16.14
CA VAL A 176 -11.77 6.14 -15.44
C VAL A 176 -10.45 6.72 -15.92
N VAL A 177 -9.37 5.92 -15.90
CA VAL A 177 -8.04 6.37 -16.37
C VAL A 177 -8.07 6.82 -17.83
N SER A 178 -8.73 6.05 -18.71
CA SER A 178 -8.90 6.42 -20.12
C SER A 178 -9.62 7.76 -20.29
N ALA A 179 -10.65 8.02 -19.52
CA ALA A 179 -11.40 9.28 -19.58
C ALA A 179 -10.52 10.46 -19.11
N PHE A 180 -9.72 10.31 -18.05
CA PHE A 180 -8.76 11.35 -17.63
C PHE A 180 -7.66 11.59 -18.66
N ARG A 181 -7.22 10.55 -19.37
CA ARG A 181 -6.26 10.67 -20.46
C ARG A 181 -6.79 11.54 -21.61
N PHE A 182 -8.09 11.45 -21.87
CA PHE A 182 -8.75 12.23 -22.94
C PHE A 182 -9.01 13.68 -22.52
N SER A 183 -9.68 13.87 -21.38
CA SER A 183 -9.88 15.21 -20.78
C SER A 183 -10.25 15.11 -19.30
N MET A 184 -9.96 16.19 -18.55
CA MET A 184 -10.35 16.33 -17.14
C MET A 184 -11.88 16.30 -16.95
N LEU A 185 -12.64 16.88 -17.88
CA LEU A 185 -14.10 16.93 -17.81
C LEU A 185 -14.67 15.52 -17.90
N TRP A 186 -14.27 14.76 -18.90
CA TRP A 186 -14.68 13.36 -19.08
C TRP A 186 -14.21 12.46 -17.93
N GLY A 187 -13.00 12.68 -17.44
CA GLY A 187 -12.47 11.99 -16.26
C GLY A 187 -13.35 12.18 -15.04
N ASN A 188 -13.73 13.42 -14.73
CA ASN A 188 -14.59 13.73 -13.59
C ASN A 188 -16.02 13.17 -13.74
N LEU A 189 -16.59 13.16 -14.95
CA LEU A 189 -17.90 12.53 -15.22
C LEU A 189 -17.85 11.01 -14.99
N ARG A 190 -16.81 10.34 -15.49
CA ARG A 190 -16.61 8.90 -15.29
C ARG A 190 -16.34 8.55 -13.84
N LEU A 191 -15.62 9.41 -13.11
CA LEU A 191 -15.36 9.25 -11.69
C LEU A 191 -16.66 9.31 -10.86
N LYS A 192 -17.52 10.29 -11.13
CA LYS A 192 -18.83 10.36 -10.46
C LYS A 192 -19.62 9.06 -10.65
N TYR A 193 -19.66 8.56 -11.88
CA TYR A 193 -20.33 7.28 -12.17
C TYR A 193 -19.68 6.08 -11.46
N TYR A 194 -18.35 6.06 -11.36
CA TYR A 194 -17.62 5.04 -10.63
C TYR A 194 -17.99 5.01 -9.14
N ILE A 195 -18.04 6.19 -8.50
CA ILE A 195 -18.37 6.34 -7.08
C ILE A 195 -19.83 5.96 -6.79
N GLN A 196 -20.76 6.23 -7.71
CA GLN A 196 -22.19 5.93 -7.51
C GLN A 196 -22.52 4.43 -7.61
N LYS A 197 -21.70 3.66 -8.34
CA LYS A 197 -21.95 2.22 -8.59
C LYS A 197 -21.01 1.27 -7.85
N GLY A 198 -20.07 1.78 -7.05
CA GLY A 198 -19.20 1.02 -6.16
C GLY A 198 -19.72 1.05 -4.76
#